data_d1515ce77a058084b5c504e58849fbb1
#
_entry.id   d1515ce77a058084b5c504e58849fbb1
#
_cell.length_a   1.000
_cell.length_b   1.000
_cell.length_c   1.000
_cell.angle_alpha   90.00
_cell.angle_beta   90.00
_cell.angle_gamma   90.00
#
_symmetry.space_group_name_H-M   'P 1'
#
loop_
_entity.id
_entity.type
_entity.pdbx_description
1 polymer ?
#
loop_
_entity_poly.entity_id
_entity_poly.type
_entity_poly.pdbx_seq_one_letter_code
_entity_poly.pdbx_strand_id
1 'polypeptide(L)'
;MSLHLNDTARDVRLTSLLLMILIILPAFPVMAGEQEVFRVCSDPNNLPFSNQARDGFENRLADLLARDLGMPVEYTWFPQRMGFIRNTLKAREPTRDGYKCDVIMGVPHRYDRAITTKPYYRSTYALVYVKGRGLDDVKNVADLLGFDDTRKQGLRIGVFERTPAAQLLAQHDYFDQTVAYQTMSGDPAAYPGQLVEKELVAGNIDAAILWGPIAGYFARQAEDVEMVVIPLQSRPGIRFDFAISAAVRHGDGERRKMIQSTMDRNTDAIKALLEEYNVPLLPIDSGS
;
A
#
# COMPACT_ATOMS: atom_id res chain seq x y z
N MET A 1 -91.74 72.57 -11.21
CA MET A 1 -92.22 71.67 -12.25
C MET A 1 -91.03 70.94 -12.84
N SER A 2 -90.84 69.71 -12.44
CA SER A 2 -89.67 68.88 -12.60
C SER A 2 -89.69 68.12 -13.90
N LEU A 3 -88.57 67.90 -14.44
CA LEU A 3 -88.32 66.79 -15.38
C LEU A 3 -86.96 66.17 -15.13
N HIS A 4 -87.05 64.93 -14.71
CA HIS A 4 -85.92 64.04 -14.56
C HIS A 4 -85.45 63.48 -15.91
N LEU A 5 -84.14 63.38 -16.14
CA LEU A 5 -83.57 62.57 -17.15
C LEU A 5 -82.58 61.64 -16.50
N ASN A 6 -82.85 60.33 -16.64
CA ASN A 6 -81.99 59.24 -16.25
C ASN A 6 -80.92 59.01 -17.34
N ASP A 7 -79.66 58.97 -16.90
CA ASP A 7 -78.57 58.49 -17.74
C ASP A 7 -78.03 57.21 -17.17
N THR A 8 -78.19 56.11 -17.88
CA THR A 8 -77.69 54.78 -17.55
C THR A 8 -76.28 54.59 -18.15
N ALA A 9 -75.26 54.66 -17.31
CA ALA A 9 -73.92 54.31 -17.70
C ALA A 9 -73.80 52.80 -17.77
N ARG A 10 -73.39 52.28 -18.92
CA ARG A 10 -73.01 50.87 -19.15
C ARG A 10 -71.58 50.65 -18.69
N ASP A 11 -71.37 49.86 -17.61
CA ASP A 11 -70.12 49.33 -17.19
C ASP A 11 -69.64 48.22 -18.17
N VAL A 12 -68.57 48.49 -18.89
CA VAL A 12 -67.82 47.50 -19.68
C VAL A 12 -66.70 46.93 -18.79
N ARG A 13 -66.95 45.77 -18.22
CA ARG A 13 -65.89 45.02 -17.50
C ARG A 13 -64.95 44.34 -18.52
N LEU A 14 -63.71 44.86 -18.64
CA LEU A 14 -62.60 44.21 -19.32
C LEU A 14 -62.08 43.10 -18.41
N THR A 15 -62.39 41.85 -18.71
CA THR A 15 -61.75 40.69 -18.10
C THR A 15 -60.40 40.42 -18.80
N SER A 16 -59.34 40.84 -18.15
CA SER A 16 -57.99 40.50 -18.58
C SER A 16 -57.71 38.97 -18.36
N LEU A 17 -57.67 38.21 -19.44
CA LEU A 17 -57.28 36.82 -19.45
C LEU A 17 -55.75 36.82 -19.43
N LEU A 18 -55.11 36.63 -18.25
CA LEU A 18 -53.66 36.32 -18.14
C LEU A 18 -53.43 34.89 -18.59
N LEU A 19 -52.92 34.72 -19.80
CA LEU A 19 -52.45 33.42 -20.31
C LEU A 19 -51.09 33.11 -19.66
N MET A 20 -51.08 32.29 -18.63
CA MET A 20 -49.88 31.79 -17.97
C MET A 20 -49.26 30.70 -18.87
N ILE A 21 -48.29 31.06 -19.69
CA ILE A 21 -47.51 30.10 -20.49
C ILE A 21 -46.58 29.34 -19.53
N LEU A 22 -47.00 28.14 -19.14
CA LEU A 22 -46.18 27.19 -18.39
C LEU A 22 -45.09 26.66 -19.33
N ILE A 23 -43.87 27.20 -19.26
CA ILE A 23 -42.71 26.70 -19.98
C ILE A 23 -42.30 25.36 -19.32
N ILE A 24 -42.74 24.24 -19.85
CA ILE A 24 -42.28 22.90 -19.51
C ILE A 24 -40.90 22.77 -20.13
N LEU A 25 -39.85 23.09 -19.36
CA LEU A 25 -38.48 22.72 -19.71
C LEU A 25 -38.37 21.18 -19.69
N PRO A 26 -37.99 20.54 -20.78
CA PRO A 26 -37.72 19.10 -20.76
C PRO A 26 -36.57 18.85 -19.77
N ALA A 27 -36.85 18.16 -18.68
CA ALA A 27 -35.82 17.62 -17.81
C ALA A 27 -35.07 16.54 -18.62
N PHE A 28 -33.93 16.92 -19.21
CA PHE A 28 -33.00 15.91 -19.74
C PHE A 28 -32.56 15.07 -18.57
N PRO A 29 -32.70 13.73 -18.62
CA PRO A 29 -32.09 12.88 -17.61
C PRO A 29 -30.57 13.14 -17.68
N VAL A 30 -30.01 13.72 -16.63
CA VAL A 30 -28.56 13.70 -16.41
C VAL A 30 -28.23 12.22 -16.28
N MET A 31 -27.72 11.64 -17.35
CA MET A 31 -27.08 10.33 -17.28
C MET A 31 -25.92 10.53 -16.30
N ALA A 32 -26.13 10.13 -15.05
CA ALA A 32 -25.05 10.01 -14.09
C ALA A 32 -24.09 8.97 -14.68
N GLY A 33 -23.05 9.44 -15.35
CA GLY A 33 -21.96 8.58 -15.80
C GLY A 33 -21.49 7.79 -14.59
N GLU A 34 -21.35 6.47 -14.74
CA GLU A 34 -20.82 5.62 -13.66
C GLU A 34 -19.50 6.23 -13.19
N GLN A 35 -19.46 6.71 -11.94
CA GLN A 35 -18.28 7.38 -11.41
C GLN A 35 -17.11 6.40 -11.47
N GLU A 36 -16.03 6.80 -12.12
CA GLU A 36 -14.83 5.96 -12.22
C GLU A 36 -14.27 5.73 -10.82
N VAL A 37 -13.92 4.48 -10.52
CA VAL A 37 -13.50 4.02 -9.19
C VAL A 37 -12.04 3.56 -9.24
N PHE A 38 -11.25 3.96 -8.26
CA PHE A 38 -9.87 3.51 -8.08
C PHE A 38 -9.86 2.16 -7.35
N ARG A 39 -9.81 1.05 -8.10
CA ARG A 39 -9.92 -0.31 -7.56
C ARG A 39 -8.55 -0.90 -7.27
N VAL A 40 -8.30 -1.13 -5.99
CA VAL A 40 -7.01 -1.60 -5.46
C VAL A 40 -7.07 -3.06 -5.05
N CYS A 41 -6.08 -3.84 -5.49
CA CYS A 41 -5.85 -5.22 -5.06
C CYS A 41 -4.93 -5.17 -3.83
N SER A 42 -5.40 -5.59 -2.65
CA SER A 42 -4.65 -5.48 -1.41
C SER A 42 -4.78 -6.71 -0.52
N ASP A 43 -3.79 -6.89 0.35
CA ASP A 43 -3.83 -7.88 1.41
C ASP A 43 -4.62 -7.35 2.62
N PRO A 44 -5.54 -8.15 3.18
CA PRO A 44 -6.34 -7.74 4.34
C PRO A 44 -5.55 -7.69 5.66
N ASN A 45 -4.34 -8.29 5.73
CA ASN A 45 -3.55 -8.42 6.96
C ASN A 45 -2.04 -8.47 6.69
N ASN A 46 -1.47 -7.37 6.18
CA ASN A 46 -0.06 -7.27 5.79
C ASN A 46 0.54 -5.90 6.13
N LEU A 47 0.41 -5.45 7.38
CA LEU A 47 1.10 -4.23 7.83
C LEU A 47 2.63 -4.39 7.69
N PRO A 48 3.33 -3.32 7.34
CA PRO A 48 2.89 -1.92 7.19
C PRO A 48 2.29 -1.56 5.83
N PHE A 49 2.10 -2.51 4.92
CA PHE A 49 1.64 -2.26 3.55
C PHE A 49 0.14 -2.00 3.51
N SER A 50 -0.67 -2.98 3.90
CA SER A 50 -2.13 -2.88 3.87
C SER A 50 -2.80 -3.74 4.93
N ASN A 51 -3.99 -3.31 5.36
CA ASN A 51 -4.93 -4.10 6.15
C ASN A 51 -6.36 -3.66 5.84
N GLN A 52 -7.36 -4.41 6.32
CA GLN A 52 -8.78 -4.07 6.12
C GLN A 52 -9.19 -2.78 6.83
N ALA A 53 -8.51 -2.40 7.93
CA ALA A 53 -8.72 -1.13 8.62
C ALA A 53 -8.16 0.07 7.83
N ARG A 54 -7.35 -0.20 6.77
CA ARG A 54 -6.72 0.79 5.89
C ARG A 54 -5.63 1.62 6.57
N ASP A 55 -4.96 1.01 7.55
CA ASP A 55 -3.89 1.66 8.31
C ASP A 55 -2.50 1.55 7.64
N GLY A 56 -2.36 0.72 6.60
CA GLY A 56 -1.08 0.54 5.91
C GLY A 56 -0.71 1.70 4.97
N PHE A 57 0.59 1.88 4.72
CA PHE A 57 1.04 2.97 3.84
C PHE A 57 0.58 2.80 2.39
N GLU A 58 0.38 1.58 1.89
CA GLU A 58 -0.18 1.34 0.55
C GLU A 58 -1.67 1.72 0.50
N ASN A 59 -2.42 1.55 1.61
CA ASN A 59 -3.78 2.05 1.70
C ASN A 59 -3.80 3.58 1.64
N ARG A 60 -2.95 4.25 2.42
CA ARG A 60 -2.85 5.72 2.44
C ARG A 60 -2.34 6.27 1.12
N LEU A 61 -1.43 5.56 0.44
CA LEU A 61 -0.99 5.90 -0.91
C LEU A 61 -2.13 5.78 -1.92
N ALA A 62 -2.94 4.72 -1.85
CA ALA A 62 -4.12 4.57 -2.69
C ALA A 62 -5.13 5.72 -2.48
N ASP A 63 -5.37 6.11 -1.24
CA ASP A 63 -6.24 7.25 -0.89
C ASP A 63 -5.68 8.59 -1.42
N LEU A 64 -4.36 8.78 -1.35
CA LEU A 64 -3.68 9.96 -1.90
C LEU A 64 -3.88 10.06 -3.41
N LEU A 65 -3.60 8.98 -4.14
CA LEU A 65 -3.72 8.95 -5.60
C LEU A 65 -5.18 9.08 -6.06
N ALA A 66 -6.09 8.38 -5.40
CA ALA A 66 -7.51 8.44 -5.72
C ALA A 66 -8.11 9.83 -5.50
N ARG A 67 -7.70 10.52 -4.43
CA ARG A 67 -8.09 11.91 -4.16
C ARG A 67 -7.61 12.86 -5.26
N ASP A 68 -6.37 12.71 -5.71
CA ASP A 68 -5.80 13.52 -6.82
C ASP A 68 -6.52 13.25 -8.15
N LEU A 69 -7.06 12.05 -8.33
CA LEU A 69 -7.84 11.64 -9.50
C LEU A 69 -9.34 11.96 -9.39
N GLY A 70 -9.82 12.39 -8.21
CA GLY A 70 -11.25 12.62 -7.96
C GLY A 70 -12.09 11.33 -7.95
N MET A 71 -11.48 10.18 -7.65
CA MET A 71 -12.10 8.86 -7.65
C MET A 71 -12.31 8.33 -6.23
N PRO A 72 -13.42 7.62 -5.93
CA PRO A 72 -13.52 6.82 -4.71
C PRO A 72 -12.61 5.59 -4.79
N VAL A 73 -12.16 5.09 -3.62
CA VAL A 73 -11.33 3.89 -3.53
C VAL A 73 -12.19 2.68 -3.18
N GLU A 74 -12.01 1.59 -3.93
CA GLU A 74 -12.54 0.27 -3.62
C GLU A 74 -11.40 -0.74 -3.50
N TYR A 75 -11.54 -1.71 -2.59
CA TYR A 75 -10.55 -2.75 -2.37
C TYR A 75 -11.07 -4.13 -2.75
N THR A 76 -10.20 -4.89 -3.43
CA THR A 76 -10.31 -6.34 -3.53
C THR A 76 -9.30 -6.96 -2.58
N TRP A 77 -9.79 -7.53 -1.50
CA TRP A 77 -8.98 -8.13 -0.45
C TRP A 77 -8.65 -9.59 -0.78
N PHE A 78 -7.37 -9.91 -0.80
CA PHE A 78 -6.87 -11.27 -0.93
C PHE A 78 -5.48 -11.36 -0.29
N PRO A 79 -5.16 -12.40 0.49
CA PRO A 79 -3.83 -12.55 1.09
C PRO A 79 -2.73 -12.56 0.02
N GLN A 80 -1.66 -11.80 0.24
CA GLN A 80 -0.52 -11.66 -0.69
C GLN A 80 0.39 -12.90 -0.67
N ARG A 81 -0.17 -14.00 -1.12
CA ARG A 81 0.46 -15.31 -1.24
C ARG A 81 0.25 -15.90 -2.64
N MET A 82 0.61 -17.19 -2.81
CA MET A 82 0.44 -17.87 -4.08
C MET A 82 -0.98 -17.69 -4.65
N GLY A 83 -1.07 -17.19 -5.87
CA GLY A 83 -2.33 -16.93 -6.54
C GLY A 83 -2.89 -15.52 -6.38
N PHE A 84 -2.23 -14.62 -5.63
CA PHE A 84 -2.70 -13.24 -5.43
C PHE A 84 -3.09 -12.56 -6.76
N ILE A 85 -2.16 -12.48 -7.73
CA ILE A 85 -2.40 -11.85 -9.04
C ILE A 85 -3.57 -12.50 -9.79
N ARG A 86 -3.67 -13.82 -9.75
CA ARG A 86 -4.72 -14.57 -10.46
C ARG A 86 -6.09 -14.30 -9.86
N ASN A 87 -6.18 -14.22 -8.53
CA ASN A 87 -7.45 -14.09 -7.82
C ASN A 87 -7.88 -12.61 -7.59
N THR A 88 -7.01 -11.64 -7.93
CA THR A 88 -7.26 -10.21 -7.82
C THR A 88 -7.15 -9.51 -9.17
N LEU A 89 -5.96 -9.04 -9.53
CA LEU A 89 -5.69 -8.20 -10.72
C LEU A 89 -6.19 -8.83 -12.05
N LYS A 90 -6.08 -10.16 -12.18
CA LYS A 90 -6.51 -10.91 -13.38
C LYS A 90 -7.87 -11.57 -13.23
N ALA A 91 -8.51 -11.49 -12.08
CA ALA A 91 -9.83 -12.07 -11.86
C ALA A 91 -10.92 -11.15 -12.39
N ARG A 92 -11.89 -11.75 -13.12
CA ARG A 92 -13.10 -11.04 -13.54
C ARG A 92 -14.04 -10.84 -12.37
N GLU A 93 -14.74 -9.71 -12.37
CA GLU A 93 -15.80 -9.43 -11.42
C GLU A 93 -17.09 -10.12 -11.88
N PRO A 94 -17.72 -10.97 -11.04
CA PRO A 94 -18.91 -11.69 -11.46
C PRO A 94 -20.15 -10.81 -11.65
N THR A 95 -20.22 -9.67 -10.96
CA THR A 95 -21.43 -8.84 -10.86
C THR A 95 -21.42 -7.61 -11.77
N ARG A 96 -20.33 -7.35 -12.46
CA ARG A 96 -20.17 -6.24 -13.42
C ARG A 96 -19.17 -6.58 -14.50
N ASP A 97 -19.16 -5.84 -15.58
CA ASP A 97 -18.11 -5.94 -16.59
C ASP A 97 -16.75 -5.47 -16.01
N GLY A 98 -15.69 -6.18 -16.37
CA GLY A 98 -14.33 -5.82 -16.00
C GLY A 98 -13.68 -6.78 -15.00
N TYR A 99 -12.74 -6.25 -14.23
CA TYR A 99 -11.92 -7.00 -13.29
C TYR A 99 -12.22 -6.58 -11.85
N LYS A 100 -11.88 -7.45 -10.90
CA LYS A 100 -12.10 -7.19 -9.47
C LYS A 100 -11.37 -5.94 -8.98
N CYS A 101 -10.13 -5.76 -9.43
CA CYS A 101 -9.31 -4.59 -9.11
C CYS A 101 -8.40 -4.24 -10.28
N ASP A 102 -7.81 -3.05 -10.26
CA ASP A 102 -7.10 -2.48 -11.39
C ASP A 102 -5.61 -2.19 -11.10
N VAL A 103 -5.23 -2.07 -9.83
CA VAL A 103 -3.88 -1.73 -9.42
C VAL A 103 -3.45 -2.50 -8.18
N ILE A 104 -2.18 -2.88 -8.15
CA ILE A 104 -1.44 -3.33 -6.96
C ILE A 104 -0.45 -2.24 -6.62
N MET A 105 -0.39 -1.83 -5.34
CA MET A 105 0.45 -0.71 -4.95
C MET A 105 1.92 -1.08 -4.79
N GLY A 106 2.25 -2.30 -4.31
CA GLY A 106 3.61 -2.75 -4.03
C GLY A 106 3.99 -4.03 -4.76
N VAL A 107 4.84 -3.91 -5.80
CA VAL A 107 5.50 -5.05 -6.46
C VAL A 107 6.95 -4.67 -6.76
N PRO A 108 7.86 -5.64 -6.87
CA PRO A 108 9.20 -5.37 -7.39
C PRO A 108 9.13 -4.71 -8.77
N HIS A 109 9.97 -3.70 -9.02
CA HIS A 109 10.06 -3.08 -10.34
C HIS A 109 10.42 -4.13 -11.41
N ARG A 110 9.82 -4.00 -12.61
CA ARG A 110 9.92 -4.98 -13.71
C ARG A 110 9.36 -6.36 -13.36
N TYR A 111 8.29 -6.38 -12.57
CA TYR A 111 7.58 -7.61 -12.25
C TYR A 111 6.92 -8.20 -13.51
N ASP A 112 7.30 -9.43 -13.89
CA ASP A 112 6.94 -10.07 -15.16
C ASP A 112 5.44 -10.39 -15.34
N ARG A 113 4.69 -10.46 -14.22
CA ARG A 113 3.25 -10.81 -14.25
C ARG A 113 2.31 -9.63 -14.45
N ALA A 114 2.84 -8.39 -14.47
CA ALA A 114 2.09 -7.14 -14.59
C ALA A 114 2.96 -6.05 -15.23
N ILE A 115 2.33 -4.95 -15.71
CA ILE A 115 3.07 -3.77 -16.16
C ILE A 115 3.29 -2.84 -14.98
N THR A 116 4.55 -2.54 -14.66
CA THR A 116 4.90 -1.67 -13.54
C THR A 116 4.98 -0.18 -13.94
N THR A 117 4.72 0.68 -12.98
CA THR A 117 5.13 2.10 -13.03
C THR A 117 6.65 2.20 -12.90
N LYS A 118 7.21 3.43 -12.97
CA LYS A 118 8.53 3.69 -12.41
C LYS A 118 8.49 3.37 -10.91
N PRO A 119 9.64 3.03 -10.29
CA PRO A 119 9.69 2.86 -8.85
C PRO A 119 9.28 4.14 -8.13
N TYR A 120 8.49 4.02 -7.07
CA TYR A 120 8.17 5.13 -6.19
C TYR A 120 8.95 5.09 -4.87
N TYR A 121 9.57 3.94 -4.54
CA TYR A 121 10.60 3.86 -3.53
C TYR A 121 11.56 2.71 -3.79
N ARG A 122 12.72 2.76 -3.13
CA ARG A 122 13.68 1.67 -3.02
C ARG A 122 14.00 1.47 -1.56
N SER A 123 13.99 0.22 -1.12
CA SER A 123 14.31 -0.16 0.25
C SER A 123 15.19 -1.39 0.27
N THR A 124 15.65 -1.79 1.45
CA THR A 124 16.54 -2.92 1.64
C THR A 124 16.11 -3.78 2.82
N TYR A 125 16.62 -4.99 2.91
CA TYR A 125 16.52 -5.79 4.13
C TYR A 125 17.23 -5.09 5.29
N ALA A 126 16.80 -5.39 6.52
CA ALA A 126 17.41 -4.84 7.72
C ALA A 126 17.61 -5.93 8.78
N LEU A 127 18.71 -5.82 9.51
CA LEU A 127 18.93 -6.51 10.78
C LEU A 127 18.21 -5.70 11.86
N VAL A 128 17.44 -6.38 12.71
CA VAL A 128 16.77 -5.78 13.85
C VAL A 128 17.02 -6.58 15.10
N TYR A 129 17.29 -5.91 16.21
CA TYR A 129 17.47 -6.52 17.54
C TYR A 129 17.01 -5.58 18.65
N VAL A 130 16.74 -6.13 19.84
CA VAL A 130 16.35 -5.33 21.01
C VAL A 130 17.63 -4.84 21.70
N LYS A 131 17.69 -3.53 21.93
CA LYS A 131 18.79 -2.88 22.64
C LYS A 131 18.91 -3.37 24.08
N GLY A 132 20.14 -3.52 24.58
CA GLY A 132 20.40 -4.03 25.93
C GLY A 132 20.36 -5.55 26.08
N ARG A 133 20.18 -6.31 24.97
CA ARG A 133 20.13 -7.77 24.97
C ARG A 133 21.37 -8.43 24.36
N GLY A 134 22.55 -7.77 24.48
CA GLY A 134 23.85 -8.38 24.12
C GLY A 134 24.32 -8.16 22.69
N LEU A 135 23.60 -7.36 21.88
CA LEU A 135 23.96 -7.02 20.51
C LEU A 135 24.25 -5.52 20.29
N ASP A 136 24.43 -4.73 21.35
CA ASP A 136 24.57 -3.28 21.27
C ASP A 136 25.86 -2.79 20.58
N ASP A 137 26.86 -3.64 20.48
CA ASP A 137 28.10 -3.40 19.74
C ASP A 137 27.97 -3.69 18.23
N VAL A 138 26.90 -4.37 17.79
CA VAL A 138 26.63 -4.65 16.39
C VAL A 138 26.17 -3.36 15.70
N LYS A 139 26.96 -2.81 14.79
CA LYS A 139 26.67 -1.58 14.03
C LYS A 139 26.34 -1.85 12.56
N ASN A 140 26.71 -3.02 12.08
CA ASN A 140 26.41 -3.50 10.73
C ASN A 140 26.34 -5.03 10.73
N VAL A 141 25.86 -5.62 9.63
CA VAL A 141 25.70 -7.07 9.55
C VAL A 141 27.06 -7.82 9.58
N ALA A 142 28.16 -7.19 9.18
CA ALA A 142 29.48 -7.84 9.23
C ALA A 142 29.97 -8.04 10.67
N ASP A 143 29.61 -7.14 11.60
CA ASP A 143 29.91 -7.31 13.03
C ASP A 143 29.23 -8.57 13.57
N LEU A 144 27.94 -8.78 13.23
CA LEU A 144 27.22 -10.01 13.60
C LEU A 144 27.86 -11.25 13.00
N LEU A 145 28.19 -11.22 11.70
CA LEU A 145 28.77 -12.35 10.98
C LEU A 145 30.22 -12.68 11.40
N GLY A 146 30.90 -11.74 12.05
CA GLY A 146 32.25 -11.87 12.57
C GLY A 146 32.33 -12.46 13.99
N PHE A 147 31.21 -12.85 14.60
CA PHE A 147 31.25 -13.48 15.93
C PHE A 147 32.01 -14.77 15.92
N ASP A 148 32.80 -15.01 16.98
CA ASP A 148 33.44 -16.28 17.21
C ASP A 148 32.42 -17.35 17.65
N ASP A 149 32.86 -18.61 17.71
CA ASP A 149 31.96 -19.73 18.02
C ASP A 149 31.33 -19.60 19.42
N THR A 150 32.06 -19.00 20.37
CA THR A 150 31.57 -18.81 21.74
C THR A 150 30.40 -17.82 21.73
N ARG A 151 30.52 -16.73 20.98
CA ARG A 151 29.47 -15.70 20.88
C ARG A 151 28.30 -16.15 20.01
N LYS A 152 28.53 -17.02 19.02
CA LYS A 152 27.45 -17.65 18.25
C LYS A 152 26.62 -18.63 19.05
N GLN A 153 27.22 -19.24 20.09
CA GLN A 153 26.54 -20.26 20.87
C GLN A 153 25.28 -19.71 21.53
N GLY A 154 24.15 -20.34 21.23
CA GLY A 154 22.83 -19.94 21.77
C GLY A 154 22.17 -18.76 21.07
N LEU A 155 22.85 -18.10 20.12
CA LEU A 155 22.26 -17.01 19.33
C LEU A 155 21.17 -17.57 18.41
N ARG A 156 20.02 -16.87 18.34
CA ARG A 156 18.87 -17.24 17.50
C ARG A 156 18.53 -16.07 16.58
N ILE A 157 18.67 -16.28 15.28
CA ILE A 157 18.42 -15.24 14.26
C ILE A 157 17.22 -15.63 13.43
N GLY A 158 16.12 -14.89 13.55
CA GLY A 158 14.90 -15.08 12.78
C GLY A 158 15.04 -14.61 11.34
N VAL A 159 14.66 -15.44 10.38
CA VAL A 159 14.59 -15.10 8.96
C VAL A 159 13.41 -15.79 8.30
N PHE A 160 12.90 -15.22 7.21
CA PHE A 160 11.97 -15.95 6.36
C PHE A 160 12.72 -16.87 5.40
N GLU A 161 12.18 -18.09 5.18
CA GLU A 161 12.71 -19.06 4.23
C GLU A 161 12.85 -18.47 2.82
N ARG A 162 13.88 -18.93 2.09
CA ARG A 162 14.11 -18.57 0.69
C ARG A 162 14.27 -17.06 0.45
N THR A 163 14.73 -16.34 1.44
CA THR A 163 15.05 -14.91 1.36
C THR A 163 16.56 -14.69 1.24
N PRO A 164 17.00 -13.50 0.80
CA PRO A 164 18.41 -13.11 0.83
C PRO A 164 19.04 -13.20 2.24
N ALA A 165 18.23 -13.01 3.30
CA ALA A 165 18.68 -13.14 4.68
C ALA A 165 19.05 -14.59 5.04
N ALA A 166 18.20 -15.55 4.68
CA ALA A 166 18.49 -16.97 4.88
C ALA A 166 19.73 -17.41 4.08
N GLN A 167 19.89 -16.93 2.83
CA GLN A 167 21.08 -17.18 2.02
C GLN A 167 22.36 -16.61 2.68
N LEU A 168 22.28 -15.39 3.24
CA LEU A 168 23.40 -14.76 3.94
C LEU A 168 23.89 -15.61 5.10
N LEU A 169 22.99 -16.01 5.98
CA LEU A 169 23.33 -16.82 7.16
C LEU A 169 23.92 -18.17 6.76
N ALA A 170 23.35 -18.83 5.76
CA ALA A 170 23.86 -20.08 5.24
C ALA A 170 25.28 -19.96 4.66
N GLN A 171 25.62 -18.85 3.97
CA GLN A 171 26.95 -18.60 3.41
C GLN A 171 28.03 -18.30 4.47
N HIS A 172 27.62 -17.98 5.70
CA HIS A 172 28.52 -17.64 6.81
C HIS A 172 28.46 -18.63 7.96
N ASP A 173 28.01 -19.87 7.70
CA ASP A 173 27.96 -20.98 8.67
C ASP A 173 27.13 -20.65 9.94
N TYR A 174 25.96 -19.96 9.75
CA TYR A 174 25.00 -19.65 10.81
C TYR A 174 23.78 -20.59 10.78
N PHE A 175 23.93 -21.84 10.37
CA PHE A 175 22.82 -22.79 10.27
C PHE A 175 22.18 -23.07 11.61
N ASP A 176 22.99 -23.33 12.65
CA ASP A 176 22.49 -23.64 14.00
C ASP A 176 21.84 -22.43 14.70
N GLN A 177 22.19 -21.21 14.29
CA GLN A 177 21.66 -19.97 14.80
C GLN A 177 20.42 -19.51 14.04
N THR A 178 20.09 -20.13 12.92
CA THR A 178 18.99 -19.69 12.05
C THR A 178 17.67 -20.29 12.51
N VAL A 179 16.72 -19.41 12.87
CA VAL A 179 15.32 -19.77 13.09
C VAL A 179 14.52 -19.37 11.84
N ALA A 180 14.15 -20.37 11.03
CA ALA A 180 13.48 -20.15 9.76
C ALA A 180 11.95 -20.12 9.93
N TYR A 181 11.33 -19.05 9.42
CA TYR A 181 9.89 -18.85 9.39
C TYR A 181 9.35 -19.00 7.97
N GLN A 182 8.13 -19.47 7.84
CA GLN A 182 7.49 -19.62 6.53
C GLN A 182 7.21 -18.26 5.88
N THR A 183 7.66 -18.09 4.63
CA THR A 183 7.37 -16.87 3.85
C THR A 183 5.90 -16.73 3.51
N MET A 184 5.17 -17.84 3.37
CA MET A 184 3.74 -17.89 3.02
C MET A 184 3.03 -18.86 3.95
N SER A 185 2.35 -18.34 4.97
CA SER A 185 1.50 -19.14 5.84
C SER A 185 0.14 -19.42 5.21
N GLY A 186 -0.44 -20.58 5.50
CA GLY A 186 -1.85 -20.87 5.24
C GLY A 186 -2.81 -20.22 6.24
N ASP A 187 -2.28 -19.78 7.39
CA ASP A 187 -3.04 -19.11 8.44
C ASP A 187 -3.37 -17.65 8.04
N PRO A 188 -4.62 -17.25 7.93
CA PRO A 188 -5.01 -15.89 7.63
C PRO A 188 -4.65 -14.87 8.72
N ALA A 189 -4.40 -15.32 9.95
CA ALA A 189 -3.96 -14.47 11.05
C ALA A 189 -2.43 -14.25 11.06
N ALA A 190 -1.67 -15.03 10.30
CA ALA A 190 -0.22 -14.85 10.19
C ALA A 190 0.12 -13.67 9.28
N TYR A 191 1.05 -12.83 9.75
CA TYR A 191 1.62 -11.70 8.98
C TYR A 191 3.12 -11.55 9.30
N PRO A 192 3.91 -11.00 8.36
CA PRO A 192 5.36 -10.98 8.52
C PRO A 192 5.88 -10.20 9.74
N GLY A 193 5.13 -9.20 10.19
CA GLY A 193 5.49 -8.38 11.36
C GLY A 193 5.57 -9.14 12.68
N GLN A 194 4.89 -10.30 12.78
CA GLN A 194 4.93 -11.14 13.99
C GLN A 194 6.35 -11.54 14.38
N LEU A 195 7.27 -11.63 13.42
CA LEU A 195 8.68 -11.93 13.67
C LEU A 195 9.34 -10.88 14.58
N VAL A 196 8.97 -9.60 14.43
CA VAL A 196 9.49 -8.50 15.26
C VAL A 196 8.60 -8.31 16.49
N GLU A 197 7.31 -8.18 16.28
CA GLU A 197 6.33 -7.80 17.30
C GLU A 197 6.15 -8.87 18.39
N LYS A 198 6.26 -10.15 18.03
CA LYS A 198 6.07 -11.26 18.95
C LYS A 198 7.38 -11.97 19.29
N GLU A 199 8.05 -12.51 18.30
CA GLU A 199 9.19 -13.40 18.54
C GLU A 199 10.39 -12.64 19.11
N LEU A 200 10.73 -11.48 18.52
CA LEU A 200 11.88 -10.68 18.97
C LEU A 200 11.57 -9.98 20.32
N VAL A 201 10.37 -9.40 20.48
CA VAL A 201 9.96 -8.76 21.75
C VAL A 201 9.97 -9.77 22.89
N ALA A 202 9.40 -10.96 22.70
CA ALA A 202 9.37 -12.01 23.70
C ALA A 202 10.74 -12.63 24.01
N GLY A 203 11.77 -12.36 23.17
CA GLY A 203 13.09 -12.96 23.31
C GLY A 203 13.13 -14.43 22.86
N ASN A 204 12.19 -14.89 22.03
CA ASN A 204 12.25 -16.18 21.37
C ASN A 204 13.35 -16.24 20.30
N ILE A 205 13.73 -15.09 19.76
CA ILE A 205 14.91 -14.85 18.91
C ILE A 205 15.67 -13.63 19.44
N ASP A 206 16.95 -13.55 19.16
CA ASP A 206 17.84 -12.47 19.64
C ASP A 206 17.99 -11.35 18.60
N ALA A 207 17.87 -11.72 17.32
CA ALA A 207 17.87 -10.80 16.19
C ALA A 207 16.95 -11.33 15.08
N ALA A 208 16.56 -10.45 14.15
CA ALA A 208 15.89 -10.85 12.92
C ALA A 208 16.49 -10.13 11.72
N ILE A 209 16.52 -10.79 10.55
CA ILE A 209 16.88 -10.15 9.28
C ILE A 209 15.70 -10.32 8.33
N LEU A 210 15.03 -9.22 8.03
CA LEU A 210 13.81 -9.21 7.21
C LEU A 210 13.71 -7.96 6.34
N TRP A 211 12.66 -7.86 5.53
CA TRP A 211 12.43 -6.71 4.67
C TRP A 211 12.31 -5.43 5.49
N GLY A 212 13.12 -4.41 5.15
CA GLY A 212 13.29 -3.19 5.94
C GLY A 212 12.02 -2.43 6.29
N PRO A 213 11.06 -2.22 5.38
CA PRO A 213 9.77 -1.61 5.72
C PRO A 213 9.04 -2.31 6.87
N ILE A 214 9.08 -3.65 6.93
CA ILE A 214 8.49 -4.41 8.02
C ILE A 214 9.31 -4.21 9.30
N ALA A 215 10.65 -4.34 9.21
CA ALA A 215 11.54 -4.13 10.35
C ALA A 215 11.38 -2.74 10.96
N GLY A 216 11.42 -1.70 10.13
CA GLY A 216 11.34 -0.31 10.58
C GLY A 216 10.00 0.03 11.23
N TYR A 217 8.90 -0.40 10.63
CA TYR A 217 7.56 -0.15 11.16
C TYR A 217 7.35 -0.82 12.52
N PHE A 218 7.57 -2.14 12.62
CA PHE A 218 7.30 -2.86 13.86
C PHE A 218 8.31 -2.55 14.97
N ALA A 219 9.54 -2.22 14.64
CA ALA A 219 10.51 -1.71 15.63
C ALA A 219 10.06 -0.37 16.24
N ARG A 220 9.44 0.51 15.45
CA ARG A 220 8.90 1.78 15.94
C ARG A 220 7.61 1.60 16.75
N GLN A 221 6.79 0.60 16.46
CA GLN A 221 5.54 0.32 17.18
C GLN A 221 5.76 -0.39 18.52
N ALA A 222 6.95 -0.94 18.77
CA ALA A 222 7.27 -1.61 20.03
C ALA A 222 7.38 -0.57 21.17
N GLU A 223 6.39 -0.57 22.06
CA GLU A 223 6.31 0.38 23.17
C GLU A 223 7.20 -0.03 24.38
N ASP A 224 7.33 -1.34 24.59
CA ASP A 224 8.00 -1.90 25.78
C ASP A 224 9.51 -2.06 25.64
N VAL A 225 10.05 -1.98 24.43
CA VAL A 225 11.47 -2.22 24.14
C VAL A 225 12.00 -1.27 23.08
N GLU A 226 13.24 -0.79 23.27
CA GLU A 226 13.95 -0.03 22.24
C GLU A 226 14.62 -1.01 21.26
N MET A 227 14.38 -0.85 19.97
CA MET A 227 14.96 -1.68 18.93
C MET A 227 15.95 -0.90 18.06
N VAL A 228 16.99 -1.59 17.65
CA VAL A 228 17.97 -1.09 16.67
C VAL A 228 17.64 -1.72 15.32
N VAL A 229 17.54 -0.90 14.27
CA VAL A 229 17.30 -1.32 12.89
C VAL A 229 18.48 -0.90 12.03
N ILE A 230 19.17 -1.86 11.45
CA ILE A 230 20.38 -1.66 10.64
C ILE A 230 20.09 -2.09 9.20
N PRO A 231 19.94 -1.14 8.25
CA PRO A 231 19.75 -1.46 6.85
C PRO A 231 20.97 -2.23 6.26
N LEU A 232 20.70 -3.28 5.49
CA LEU A 232 21.74 -4.08 4.83
C LEU A 232 22.11 -3.47 3.48
N GLN A 233 23.39 -3.64 3.12
CA GLN A 233 23.88 -3.31 1.79
C GLN A 233 24.00 -4.58 0.93
N SER A 234 23.55 -4.49 -0.32
CA SER A 234 23.75 -5.56 -1.30
C SER A 234 25.25 -5.84 -1.51
N ARG A 235 25.58 -7.11 -1.72
CA ARG A 235 26.95 -7.59 -1.89
C ARG A 235 27.02 -8.56 -3.07
N PRO A 236 28.22 -8.87 -3.58
CA PRO A 236 28.36 -9.86 -4.65
C PRO A 236 27.64 -11.17 -4.32
N GLY A 237 26.75 -11.61 -5.19
CA GLY A 237 25.97 -12.84 -5.03
C GLY A 237 24.72 -12.75 -4.15
N ILE A 238 24.50 -11.66 -3.38
CA ILE A 238 23.30 -11.47 -2.57
C ILE A 238 22.76 -10.04 -2.72
N ARG A 239 21.57 -9.92 -3.29
CA ARG A 239 20.86 -8.64 -3.39
C ARG A 239 19.89 -8.48 -2.23
N PHE A 240 20.01 -7.39 -1.48
CA PHE A 240 19.14 -7.04 -0.36
C PHE A 240 18.18 -5.91 -0.68
N ASP A 241 18.48 -5.06 -1.65
CA ASP A 241 17.70 -3.88 -1.96
C ASP A 241 16.86 -4.06 -3.23
N PHE A 242 15.64 -3.54 -3.18
CA PHE A 242 14.68 -3.64 -4.28
C PHE A 242 13.96 -2.31 -4.49
N ALA A 243 13.80 -1.95 -5.76
CA ALA A 243 12.94 -0.85 -6.17
C ALA A 243 11.50 -1.36 -6.29
N ILE A 244 10.56 -0.61 -5.75
CA ILE A 244 9.15 -1.00 -5.65
C ILE A 244 8.28 -0.05 -6.48
N SER A 245 7.35 -0.63 -7.21
CA SER A 245 6.45 0.04 -8.15
C SER A 245 4.99 -0.35 -7.89
N ALA A 246 4.06 0.47 -8.34
CA ALA A 246 2.70 0.02 -8.57
C ALA A 246 2.62 -0.76 -9.88
N ALA A 247 1.60 -1.61 -10.02
CA ALA A 247 1.42 -2.43 -11.21
C ALA A 247 -0.05 -2.56 -11.63
N VAL A 248 -0.25 -2.62 -12.95
CA VAL A 248 -1.54 -2.86 -13.60
C VAL A 248 -1.47 -4.10 -14.49
N ARG A 249 -2.59 -4.58 -15.00
CA ARG A 249 -2.63 -5.71 -15.96
C ARG A 249 -1.83 -5.42 -17.23
N HIS A 250 -1.30 -6.45 -17.85
CA HIS A 250 -0.82 -6.36 -19.24
C HIS A 250 -1.97 -5.91 -20.15
N GLY A 251 -1.68 -4.95 -21.02
CA GLY A 251 -2.67 -4.32 -21.92
C GLY A 251 -3.31 -3.04 -21.34
N ASP A 252 -3.16 -2.76 -20.04
CA ASP A 252 -3.78 -1.61 -19.38
C ASP A 252 -2.80 -0.41 -19.30
N GLY A 253 -2.18 -0.09 -20.44
CA GLY A 253 -1.13 0.93 -20.53
C GLY A 253 -1.58 2.35 -20.18
N GLU A 254 -2.82 2.71 -20.49
CA GLU A 254 -3.37 4.03 -20.19
C GLU A 254 -3.56 4.21 -18.68
N ARG A 255 -4.07 3.21 -18.00
CA ARG A 255 -4.17 3.23 -16.52
C ARG A 255 -2.80 3.33 -15.87
N ARG A 256 -1.80 2.59 -16.38
CA ARG A 256 -0.42 2.73 -15.90
C ARG A 256 0.11 4.16 -16.06
N LYS A 257 -0.14 4.81 -17.21
CA LYS A 257 0.29 6.21 -17.46
C LYS A 257 -0.41 7.17 -16.50
N MET A 258 -1.70 6.99 -16.29
CA MET A 258 -2.49 7.79 -15.35
C MET A 258 -1.92 7.69 -13.92
N ILE A 259 -1.71 6.47 -13.43
CA ILE A 259 -1.13 6.23 -12.09
C ILE A 259 0.28 6.84 -12.00
N GLN A 260 1.13 6.61 -13.01
CA GLN A 260 2.48 7.18 -13.05
C GLN A 260 2.45 8.70 -12.96
N SER A 261 1.65 9.35 -13.79
CA SER A 261 1.53 10.82 -13.78
C SER A 261 1.04 11.35 -12.43
N THR A 262 0.12 10.63 -11.79
CA THR A 262 -0.37 10.99 -10.45
C THR A 262 0.71 10.82 -9.38
N MET A 263 1.48 9.73 -9.45
CA MET A 263 2.64 9.54 -8.55
C MET A 263 3.71 10.61 -8.75
N ASP A 264 4.01 10.98 -10.00
CA ASP A 264 5.01 12.00 -10.32
C ASP A 264 4.62 13.38 -9.73
N ARG A 265 3.32 13.71 -9.68
CA ARG A 265 2.82 14.95 -9.04
C ARG A 265 2.85 14.91 -7.51
N ASN A 266 2.83 13.71 -6.93
CA ASN A 266 2.74 13.51 -5.49
C ASN A 266 4.04 12.97 -4.86
N THR A 267 5.18 13.09 -5.52
CA THR A 267 6.46 12.49 -5.12
C THR A 267 6.85 12.84 -3.67
N ASP A 268 6.74 14.12 -3.28
CA ASP A 268 7.10 14.56 -1.92
C ASP A 268 6.14 14.01 -0.87
N ALA A 269 4.84 13.97 -1.17
CA ALA A 269 3.83 13.41 -0.27
C ALA A 269 4.02 11.90 -0.10
N ILE A 270 4.36 11.18 -1.16
CA ILE A 270 4.69 9.75 -1.12
C ILE A 270 5.93 9.51 -0.25
N LYS A 271 6.98 10.31 -0.42
CA LYS A 271 8.19 10.21 0.39
C LYS A 271 7.89 10.45 1.87
N ALA A 272 7.18 11.52 2.20
CA ALA A 272 6.79 11.84 3.57
C ALA A 272 5.94 10.71 4.21
N LEU A 273 5.03 10.12 3.44
CA LEU A 273 4.24 8.97 3.87
C LEU A 273 5.12 7.76 4.22
N LEU A 274 6.10 7.42 3.39
CA LEU A 274 7.01 6.30 3.63
C LEU A 274 7.91 6.55 4.85
N GLU A 275 8.37 7.79 5.06
CA GLU A 275 9.14 8.20 6.24
C GLU A 275 8.30 8.13 7.52
N GLU A 276 7.02 8.48 7.47
CA GLU A 276 6.06 8.31 8.58
C GLU A 276 5.97 6.86 9.04
N TYR A 277 6.05 5.90 8.12
CA TYR A 277 6.06 4.46 8.41
C TYR A 277 7.45 3.90 8.71
N ASN A 278 8.44 4.76 8.89
CA ASN A 278 9.82 4.38 9.19
C ASN A 278 10.43 3.40 8.15
N VAL A 279 10.07 3.56 6.89
CA VAL A 279 10.60 2.77 5.78
C VAL A 279 12.07 3.15 5.55
N PRO A 280 13.04 2.22 5.58
CA PRO A 280 14.42 2.52 5.23
C PRO A 280 14.53 2.84 3.73
N LEU A 281 14.59 4.12 3.39
CA LEU A 281 14.64 4.57 2.01
C LEU A 281 16.08 4.60 1.48
N LEU A 282 16.26 4.08 0.26
CA LEU A 282 17.48 4.19 -0.51
C LEU A 282 17.25 5.10 -1.73
N PRO A 283 18.30 5.75 -2.27
CA PRO A 283 18.19 6.46 -3.53
C PRO A 283 17.66 5.56 -4.65
N ILE A 284 16.74 6.09 -5.46
CA ILE A 284 16.29 5.42 -6.68
C ILE A 284 17.30 5.78 -7.76
N ASP A 285 18.00 4.77 -8.29
CA ASP A 285 18.97 5.00 -9.36
C ASP A 285 18.25 5.46 -10.62
N SER A 286 18.79 6.48 -11.30
CA SER A 286 18.23 7.07 -12.52
C SER A 286 18.13 6.13 -13.73
N GLY A 287 18.58 4.89 -13.59
CA GLY A 287 18.54 3.81 -14.60
C GLY A 287 17.71 2.59 -14.20
N SER A 288 16.99 2.61 -13.07
CA SER A 288 16.15 1.50 -12.63
C SER A 288 14.74 1.51 -13.21
#